data_ddb5068a80f9e9630dc52389c68f906b
#
_entry.id   ddb5068a80f9e9630dc52389c68f906b
#
_cell.length_a   1.000
_cell.length_b   1.000
_cell.length_c   1.000
_cell.angle_alpha   90.00
_cell.angle_beta   90.00
_cell.angle_gamma   90.00
#
_symmetry.space_group_name_H-M   'P 1'
#
loop_
_entity.id
_entity.type
_entity.pdbx_description
1 polymer ?
#
loop_
_entity_poly.entity_id
_entity_poly.type
_entity_poly.pdbx_seq_one_letter_code
_entity_poly.pdbx_strand_id
1 'polypeptide(L)'
;MRKQKRTRWSALVMFTVILALLTACGSNGGGATNNQPNNTNEGAGNGNTVNETPAATDTPFPEKSIELIVPFNAGGVSDILARAFAEAANGVIDQQITIKNVGGGSGTVGNYELVKAKPDGYTWLWAATGHISSALHITPAQYTRDDFTIVNKAGEMAVTVVVPKNSPFQTLQDLIDHAKANPGEVTVGNPGESTVVALLAQLLEDREEIQLQHVPFQGSGPLLPAVLGNHVDVGFMNVPEISGQVAAGELRALAVLSENRVDQLPDVPTAKEQGVDVAGGASHFIVIPNDVPEEVVQKIDALTKAVYETDRFKELMDQVGYQIAYKNGADSLQEVNDWYETTEDLYRRLGRIE
;
A
#
# COMPACT_ATOMS: atom_id res chain seq x y z
N MET A 1 18.46 32.12 42.92
CA MET A 1 19.44 33.07 42.36
C MET A 1 20.44 32.33 41.51
N ARG A 2 20.35 32.49 40.17
CA ARG A 2 21.46 32.58 39.20
C ARG A 2 20.88 32.73 37.81
N LYS A 3 20.97 33.93 37.29
CA LYS A 3 20.71 34.33 35.90
C LYS A 3 21.92 33.97 35.05
N GLN A 4 21.72 33.42 33.86
CA GLN A 4 22.65 33.53 32.73
C GLN A 4 21.80 33.54 31.43
N LYS A 5 21.70 34.62 30.83
CA LYS A 5 22.39 35.43 29.80
C LYS A 5 22.21 34.82 28.39
N ARG A 6 21.38 35.53 27.68
CA ARG A 6 21.19 35.50 26.21
C ARG A 6 22.49 35.96 25.53
N THR A 7 22.87 35.28 24.45
CA THR A 7 23.79 35.87 23.50
C THR A 7 23.16 35.73 22.10
N ARG A 8 22.78 36.88 21.58
CA ARG A 8 22.41 37.11 20.15
C ARG A 8 23.70 37.23 19.37
N TRP A 9 23.82 36.54 18.24
CA TRP A 9 24.77 36.93 17.19
C TRP A 9 24.03 37.02 15.87
N SER A 10 23.94 38.29 15.44
CA SER A 10 23.61 38.71 14.09
C SER A 10 24.92 38.76 13.30
N ALA A 11 24.95 38.17 12.12
CA ALA A 11 25.98 38.50 11.15
C ALA A 11 25.32 38.57 9.75
N LEU A 12 25.32 39.74 9.25
CA LEU A 12 24.91 40.29 7.98
C LEU A 12 26.14 40.24 7.03
N VAL A 13 26.04 39.65 5.88
CA VAL A 13 26.94 39.90 4.71
C VAL A 13 26.10 39.60 3.47
N MET A 14 25.58 40.57 2.77
CA MET A 14 26.06 41.50 1.77
C MET A 14 26.35 40.88 0.38
N PHE A 15 25.45 41.23 -0.49
CA PHE A 15 25.42 41.34 -1.96
C PHE A 15 26.75 41.32 -2.70
N THR A 16 26.82 40.61 -3.81
CA THR A 16 27.46 41.11 -5.02
C THR A 16 26.77 40.52 -6.28
N VAL A 17 26.22 41.44 -7.07
CA VAL A 17 25.71 41.29 -8.44
C VAL A 17 26.90 41.40 -9.38
N ILE A 18 27.01 40.50 -10.36
CA ILE A 18 27.77 40.77 -11.61
C ILE A 18 26.91 40.37 -12.78
N LEU A 19 26.55 41.39 -13.52
CA LEU A 19 25.90 41.44 -14.82
C LEU A 19 26.99 41.44 -15.90
N ALA A 20 26.94 40.53 -16.86
CA ALA A 20 27.73 40.69 -18.10
C ALA A 20 26.89 40.24 -19.31
N LEU A 21 26.45 41.24 -20.02
CA LEU A 21 25.95 41.18 -21.39
C LEU A 21 27.13 41.05 -22.34
N LEU A 22 27.04 40.22 -23.36
CA LEU A 22 27.68 40.49 -24.67
C LEU A 22 26.93 39.75 -25.78
N THR A 23 26.39 40.54 -26.63
CA THR A 23 25.84 40.32 -27.97
C THR A 23 26.91 39.98 -28.99
N ALA A 24 26.63 39.12 -29.95
CA ALA A 24 27.19 39.23 -31.30
C ALA A 24 26.29 38.52 -32.32
N CYS A 25 25.84 39.33 -33.26
CA CYS A 25 25.20 38.98 -34.53
C CYS A 25 26.21 38.39 -35.52
N GLY A 26 25.73 37.58 -36.46
CA GLY A 26 26.47 37.18 -37.64
C GLY A 26 25.55 36.49 -38.65
N SER A 27 25.23 37.23 -39.68
CA SER A 27 24.33 36.94 -40.80
C SER A 27 25.02 36.24 -41.97
N ASN A 28 24.21 35.78 -42.88
CA ASN A 28 24.35 35.51 -44.33
C ASN A 28 24.39 34.01 -44.69
N GLY A 29 23.68 33.52 -45.69
CA GLY A 29 22.97 34.08 -46.84
C GLY A 29 22.80 32.98 -47.88
N GLY A 30 21.63 32.96 -48.49
CA GLY A 30 21.46 32.80 -49.90
C GLY A 30 21.51 31.43 -50.57
N GLY A 31 20.45 31.11 -51.33
CA GLY A 31 20.51 30.22 -52.44
C GLY A 31 19.25 29.41 -52.74
N ALA A 32 18.31 30.02 -53.42
CA ALA A 32 17.19 29.33 -54.07
C ALA A 32 17.64 28.62 -55.36
N THR A 33 17.14 27.45 -55.65
CA THR A 33 16.79 27.08 -57.04
C THR A 33 15.67 26.05 -57.08
N ASN A 34 14.67 26.45 -57.77
CA ASN A 34 13.51 25.78 -58.32
C ASN A 34 13.92 24.68 -59.31
N ASN A 35 13.23 23.52 -59.30
CA ASN A 35 12.87 22.83 -60.53
C ASN A 35 11.84 21.74 -60.26
N GLN A 36 10.63 21.98 -60.76
CA GLN A 36 9.66 20.96 -61.14
C GLN A 36 9.84 20.64 -62.63
N PRO A 37 9.61 19.42 -63.08
CA PRO A 37 8.46 19.23 -63.91
C PRO A 37 7.63 17.98 -63.68
N ASN A 38 6.37 18.22 -63.80
CA ASN A 38 5.22 17.38 -64.16
C ASN A 38 5.56 16.12 -64.96
N ASN A 39 4.99 14.95 -64.56
CA ASN A 39 4.47 14.03 -65.59
C ASN A 39 3.33 13.18 -65.04
N THR A 40 2.18 13.28 -65.64
CA THR A 40 0.99 12.49 -65.57
C THR A 40 1.25 11.07 -66.09
N ASN A 41 0.78 10.05 -65.35
CA ASN A 41 0.22 8.86 -66.04
C ASN A 41 -0.82 8.17 -65.16
N GLU A 42 -2.00 8.01 -65.73
CA GLU A 42 -3.13 7.24 -65.23
C GLU A 42 -2.83 5.75 -65.34
N GLY A 43 -3.18 4.99 -64.30
CA GLY A 43 -3.19 3.52 -64.34
C GLY A 43 -4.03 2.97 -63.21
N ALA A 44 -5.24 2.58 -63.50
CA ALA A 44 -6.14 1.89 -62.62
C ALA A 44 -5.57 0.52 -62.18
N GLY A 45 -5.58 0.25 -60.86
CA GLY A 45 -5.15 -1.03 -60.28
C GLY A 45 -5.67 -1.21 -58.89
N ASN A 46 -6.78 -1.89 -58.80
CA ASN A 46 -7.35 -2.76 -57.79
C ASN A 46 -6.81 -2.59 -56.35
N GLY A 47 -7.62 -1.97 -55.51
CA GLY A 47 -7.36 -1.84 -54.05
C GLY A 47 -7.55 -3.15 -53.31
N ASN A 48 -6.45 -3.69 -52.82
CA ASN A 48 -6.46 -4.63 -51.71
C ASN A 48 -6.04 -3.84 -50.48
N THR A 49 -7.00 -3.30 -49.74
CA THR A 49 -6.75 -2.76 -48.40
C THR A 49 -6.38 -3.92 -47.49
N VAL A 50 -5.10 -4.19 -47.40
CA VAL A 50 -4.56 -4.98 -46.30
C VAL A 50 -4.76 -4.11 -45.07
N ASN A 51 -5.67 -4.53 -44.21
CA ASN A 51 -5.85 -3.98 -42.89
C ASN A 51 -4.57 -4.35 -42.12
N GLU A 52 -3.54 -3.50 -42.15
CA GLU A 52 -2.40 -3.65 -41.28
C GLU A 52 -2.92 -3.44 -39.84
N THR A 53 -3.14 -4.54 -39.15
CA THR A 53 -3.16 -4.54 -37.69
C THR A 53 -1.85 -3.86 -37.26
N PRO A 54 -1.89 -2.78 -36.44
CA PRO A 54 -0.65 -2.17 -35.94
C PRO A 54 0.18 -3.27 -35.29
N ALA A 55 1.35 -3.55 -35.81
CA ALA A 55 2.32 -4.40 -35.14
C ALA A 55 2.51 -3.80 -33.76
N ALA A 56 2.26 -4.56 -32.71
CA ALA A 56 2.60 -4.21 -31.36
C ALA A 56 4.09 -3.80 -31.37
N THR A 57 4.37 -2.52 -31.17
CA THR A 57 5.72 -2.04 -30.99
C THR A 57 6.20 -2.67 -29.69
N ASP A 58 7.12 -3.62 -29.81
CA ASP A 58 7.74 -4.29 -28.66
C ASP A 58 8.65 -3.27 -27.97
N THR A 59 8.03 -2.34 -27.23
CA THR A 59 8.73 -1.29 -26.49
C THR A 59 9.53 -1.96 -25.37
N PRO A 60 10.86 -1.90 -25.37
CA PRO A 60 11.63 -2.52 -24.31
C PRO A 60 11.25 -1.89 -22.97
N PHE A 61 10.86 -2.73 -22.00
CA PHE A 61 10.50 -2.31 -20.65
C PHE A 61 10.83 -3.42 -19.65
N PRO A 62 11.52 -3.08 -18.53
CA PRO A 62 12.09 -1.78 -18.17
C PRO A 62 13.51 -1.55 -18.74
N GLU A 63 13.85 -0.30 -19.10
CA GLU A 63 15.19 0.10 -19.58
C GLU A 63 16.00 0.88 -18.53
N LYS A 64 15.37 1.30 -17.44
CA LYS A 64 15.99 2.05 -16.33
C LYS A 64 15.44 1.55 -14.99
N SER A 65 16.08 1.97 -13.89
CA SER A 65 15.64 1.62 -12.55
C SER A 65 14.21 2.07 -12.27
N ILE A 66 13.50 1.25 -11.49
CA ILE A 66 12.11 1.47 -11.05
C ILE A 66 12.14 2.03 -9.63
N GLU A 67 11.38 3.10 -9.36
CA GLU A 67 11.15 3.59 -8.00
C GLU A 67 9.91 2.90 -7.43
N LEU A 68 10.05 2.20 -6.29
CA LEU A 68 8.94 1.61 -5.55
C LEU A 68 8.68 2.44 -4.28
N ILE A 69 7.62 3.22 -4.30
CA ILE A 69 7.17 4.02 -3.16
C ILE A 69 6.54 3.07 -2.13
N VAL A 70 6.97 3.21 -0.87
CA VAL A 70 6.34 2.59 0.30
C VAL A 70 5.71 3.72 1.12
N PRO A 71 4.38 3.77 1.26
CA PRO A 71 3.68 4.92 1.88
C PRO A 71 3.75 4.89 3.41
N PHE A 72 4.80 4.31 3.97
CA PHE A 72 5.07 4.17 5.40
C PHE A 72 6.56 4.39 5.71
N ASN A 73 6.84 4.61 6.99
CA ASN A 73 8.21 4.75 7.47
C ASN A 73 9.00 3.44 7.30
N ALA A 74 10.31 3.57 7.09
CA ALA A 74 11.20 2.42 6.99
C ALA A 74 11.17 1.56 8.26
N GLY A 75 11.36 0.24 8.10
CA GLY A 75 11.37 -0.75 9.17
C GLY A 75 9.99 -1.26 9.60
N GLY A 76 8.90 -0.75 9.02
CA GLY A 76 7.55 -1.31 9.18
C GLY A 76 7.32 -2.51 8.25
N VAL A 77 6.20 -3.23 8.48
CA VAL A 77 5.86 -4.43 7.70
C VAL A 77 5.84 -4.16 6.19
N SER A 78 5.17 -3.09 5.74
CA SER A 78 5.13 -2.75 4.31
C SER A 78 6.52 -2.49 3.71
N ASP A 79 7.46 -1.90 4.48
CA ASP A 79 8.84 -1.69 4.04
C ASP A 79 9.61 -3.03 3.94
N ILE A 80 9.42 -3.92 4.91
CA ILE A 80 10.03 -5.26 4.91
C ILE A 80 9.55 -6.05 3.69
N LEU A 81 8.25 -6.07 3.41
CA LEU A 81 7.66 -6.76 2.27
C LEU A 81 8.14 -6.17 0.93
N ALA A 82 8.15 -4.84 0.80
CA ALA A 82 8.63 -4.17 -0.41
C ALA A 82 10.12 -4.43 -0.67
N ARG A 83 10.96 -4.48 0.37
CA ARG A 83 12.39 -4.84 0.25
C ARG A 83 12.57 -6.30 -0.14
N ALA A 84 11.79 -7.19 0.44
CA ALA A 84 11.80 -8.61 0.07
C ALA A 84 11.36 -8.79 -1.39
N PHE A 85 10.35 -8.05 -1.85
CA PHE A 85 9.95 -8.02 -3.25
C PHE A 85 11.11 -7.50 -4.15
N ALA A 86 11.72 -6.37 -3.80
CA ALA A 86 12.84 -5.81 -4.56
C ALA A 86 14.06 -6.75 -4.59
N GLU A 87 14.34 -7.48 -3.50
CA GLU A 87 15.39 -8.50 -3.44
C GLU A 87 15.07 -9.67 -4.37
N ALA A 88 13.86 -10.23 -4.30
CA ALA A 88 13.44 -11.34 -5.13
C ALA A 88 13.32 -10.97 -6.62
N ALA A 89 13.10 -9.69 -6.93
CA ALA A 89 13.06 -9.20 -8.31
C ALA A 89 14.41 -9.25 -9.01
N ASN A 90 15.54 -9.32 -8.27
CA ASN A 90 16.86 -9.50 -8.87
C ASN A 90 16.92 -10.84 -9.60
N GLY A 91 17.24 -10.81 -10.90
CA GLY A 91 17.27 -11.99 -11.76
C GLY A 91 15.96 -12.30 -12.48
N VAL A 92 14.87 -11.57 -12.18
CA VAL A 92 13.62 -11.60 -12.93
C VAL A 92 13.42 -10.29 -13.70
N ILE A 93 13.72 -9.17 -13.04
CA ILE A 93 13.67 -7.84 -13.61
C ILE A 93 15.11 -7.36 -13.83
N ASP A 94 15.46 -7.07 -15.10
CA ASP A 94 16.83 -6.68 -15.48
C ASP A 94 17.26 -5.32 -14.89
N GLN A 95 16.34 -4.57 -14.32
CA GLN A 95 16.58 -3.24 -13.75
C GLN A 95 16.40 -3.25 -12.24
N GLN A 96 17.16 -2.39 -11.56
CA GLN A 96 17.07 -2.26 -10.11
C GLN A 96 15.74 -1.64 -9.67
N ILE A 97 15.13 -2.21 -8.61
CA ILE A 97 14.01 -1.60 -7.89
C ILE A 97 14.58 -0.85 -6.68
N THR A 98 14.34 0.46 -6.61
CA THR A 98 14.77 1.32 -5.51
C THR A 98 13.59 1.67 -4.59
N ILE A 99 13.75 1.45 -3.30
CA ILE A 99 12.70 1.71 -2.30
C ILE A 99 12.75 3.18 -1.87
N LYS A 100 11.59 3.85 -1.92
CA LYS A 100 11.38 5.21 -1.40
C LYS A 100 10.29 5.21 -0.35
N ASN A 101 10.67 5.36 0.91
CA ASN A 101 9.69 5.47 2.00
C ASN A 101 9.12 6.89 2.09
N VAL A 102 7.79 7.03 2.03
CA VAL A 102 7.05 8.29 2.12
C VAL A 102 5.90 8.13 3.09
N GLY A 103 6.18 8.25 4.39
CA GLY A 103 5.18 8.13 5.44
C GLY A 103 4.33 9.39 5.63
N GLY A 104 3.18 9.25 6.29
CA GLY A 104 2.28 10.34 6.68
C GLY A 104 0.84 10.14 6.23
N GLY A 105 -0.12 10.71 6.98
CA GLY A 105 -1.55 10.67 6.67
C GLY A 105 -2.11 9.26 6.46
N SER A 106 -1.70 8.29 7.26
CA SER A 106 -2.08 6.87 7.07
C SER A 106 -1.80 6.35 5.65
N GLY A 107 -0.70 6.81 5.02
CA GLY A 107 -0.29 6.41 3.67
C GLY A 107 -0.73 7.37 2.56
N THR A 108 -1.64 8.32 2.82
CA THR A 108 -2.16 9.23 1.79
C THR A 108 -1.09 10.15 1.19
N VAL A 109 -0.04 10.49 1.95
CA VAL A 109 1.08 11.31 1.44
C VAL A 109 1.87 10.55 0.39
N GLY A 110 2.20 9.27 0.63
CA GLY A 110 2.91 8.43 -0.35
C GLY A 110 2.08 8.14 -1.60
N ASN A 111 0.76 7.94 -1.44
CA ASN A 111 -0.14 7.78 -2.58
C ASN A 111 -0.18 9.05 -3.45
N TYR A 112 -0.25 10.23 -2.83
CA TYR A 112 -0.24 11.49 -3.56
C TYR A 112 1.09 11.71 -4.32
N GLU A 113 2.19 11.22 -3.77
CA GLU A 113 3.49 11.22 -4.46
C GLU A 113 3.44 10.36 -5.74
N LEU A 114 2.79 9.19 -5.68
CA LEU A 114 2.55 8.36 -6.86
C LEU A 114 1.70 9.08 -7.91
N VAL A 115 0.57 9.65 -7.50
CA VAL A 115 -0.39 10.32 -8.42
C VAL A 115 0.27 11.45 -9.23
N LYS A 116 1.28 12.13 -8.64
CA LYS A 116 2.06 13.17 -9.34
C LYS A 116 3.17 12.64 -10.23
N ALA A 117 3.48 11.36 -10.16
CA ALA A 117 4.57 10.78 -10.94
C ALA A 117 4.21 10.71 -12.43
N LYS A 118 5.24 10.58 -13.29
CA LYS A 118 5.01 10.42 -14.73
C LYS A 118 4.36 9.07 -15.02
N PRO A 119 3.40 9.03 -15.94
CA PRO A 119 2.74 7.77 -16.33
C PRO A 119 3.60 6.99 -17.34
N ASP A 120 4.87 6.76 -17.02
CA ASP A 120 5.83 6.05 -17.89
C ASP A 120 6.12 4.61 -17.41
N GLY A 121 5.45 4.15 -16.33
CA GLY A 121 5.58 2.81 -15.78
C GLY A 121 6.77 2.63 -14.82
N TYR A 122 7.58 3.66 -14.53
CA TYR A 122 8.79 3.54 -13.71
C TYR A 122 8.64 3.98 -12.25
N THR A 123 7.46 4.44 -11.87
CA THR A 123 7.11 4.72 -10.46
C THR A 123 5.97 3.81 -10.06
N TRP A 124 6.23 2.94 -9.09
CA TRP A 124 5.25 2.02 -8.52
C TRP A 124 5.00 2.36 -7.06
N LEU A 125 3.86 1.93 -6.55
CA LEU A 125 3.52 2.03 -5.13
C LEU A 125 3.25 0.62 -4.59
N TRP A 126 3.87 0.28 -3.49
CA TRP A 126 3.52 -0.88 -2.67
C TRP A 126 2.36 -0.49 -1.76
N ALA A 127 1.16 -0.61 -2.29
CA ALA A 127 -0.05 -0.15 -1.63
C ALA A 127 -0.59 -1.20 -0.66
N ALA A 128 -1.05 -0.79 0.52
CA ALA A 128 -1.90 -1.62 1.37
C ALA A 128 -3.37 -1.21 1.23
N THR A 129 -4.31 -2.13 1.41
CA THR A 129 -5.76 -1.92 1.26
C THR A 129 -6.23 -0.62 1.92
N GLY A 130 -5.85 -0.38 3.18
CA GLY A 130 -6.40 0.70 3.98
C GLY A 130 -6.26 2.09 3.37
N HIS A 131 -5.08 2.43 2.81
CA HIS A 131 -4.85 3.79 2.29
C HIS A 131 -5.30 4.02 0.83
N ILE A 132 -5.72 2.97 0.13
CA ILE A 132 -6.36 3.06 -1.18
C ILE A 132 -7.87 2.79 -1.14
N SER A 133 -8.41 2.55 0.07
CA SER A 133 -9.85 2.35 0.31
C SER A 133 -10.32 3.12 1.54
N SER A 134 -10.26 2.53 2.74
CA SER A 134 -10.86 3.04 3.96
C SER A 134 -10.34 4.42 4.41
N ALA A 135 -9.08 4.72 4.21
CA ALA A 135 -8.50 6.02 4.57
C ALA A 135 -9.15 7.20 3.82
N LEU A 136 -9.63 6.96 2.59
CA LEU A 136 -10.21 8.02 1.76
C LEU A 136 -11.53 8.56 2.30
N HIS A 137 -12.20 7.86 3.22
CA HIS A 137 -13.43 8.33 3.85
C HIS A 137 -13.18 9.32 5.00
N ILE A 138 -12.09 9.17 5.74
CA ILE A 138 -11.87 9.89 7.00
C ILE A 138 -10.54 10.66 7.06
N THR A 139 -9.63 10.42 6.14
CA THR A 139 -8.34 11.12 6.07
C THR A 139 -8.34 12.05 4.87
N PRO A 140 -8.10 13.37 5.05
CA PRO A 140 -7.99 14.28 3.92
C PRO A 140 -6.91 13.81 2.93
N ALA A 141 -7.32 13.55 1.70
CA ALA A 141 -6.44 13.17 0.59
C ALA A 141 -6.55 14.18 -0.55
N GLN A 142 -5.47 14.38 -1.30
CA GLN A 142 -5.42 15.23 -2.48
C GLN A 142 -5.57 14.41 -3.77
N TYR A 143 -6.18 13.24 -3.68
CA TYR A 143 -6.45 12.31 -4.77
C TYR A 143 -7.70 11.50 -4.45
N THR A 144 -8.22 10.84 -5.47
CA THR A 144 -9.34 9.90 -5.41
C THR A 144 -8.87 8.50 -5.83
N ARG A 145 -9.76 7.52 -5.78
CA ARG A 145 -9.48 6.17 -6.30
C ARG A 145 -9.28 6.13 -7.81
N ASP A 146 -9.79 7.12 -8.52
CA ASP A 146 -9.72 7.20 -9.98
C ASP A 146 -8.39 7.81 -10.48
N ASP A 147 -7.50 8.20 -9.57
CA ASP A 147 -6.23 8.86 -9.92
C ASP A 147 -5.05 7.88 -10.06
N PHE A 148 -5.28 6.56 -9.88
CA PHE A 148 -4.25 5.53 -10.02
C PHE A 148 -4.81 4.21 -10.56
N THR A 149 -3.95 3.38 -11.12
CA THR A 149 -4.27 2.06 -11.65
C THR A 149 -3.70 0.97 -10.76
N ILE A 150 -4.55 0.03 -10.34
CA ILE A 150 -4.11 -1.18 -9.61
C ILE A 150 -3.69 -2.22 -10.64
N VAL A 151 -2.41 -2.59 -10.64
CA VAL A 151 -1.86 -3.58 -11.58
C VAL A 151 -2.22 -5.00 -11.13
N ASN A 152 -1.93 -5.32 -9.86
CA ASN A 152 -2.26 -6.61 -9.27
C ASN A 152 -2.17 -6.59 -7.75
N LYS A 153 -2.67 -7.67 -7.13
CA LYS A 153 -2.45 -8.02 -5.72
C LYS A 153 -1.25 -8.97 -5.62
N ALA A 154 -0.36 -8.70 -4.68
CA ALA A 154 0.74 -9.60 -4.35
C ALA A 154 0.31 -10.69 -3.37
N GLY A 155 -0.45 -10.31 -2.35
CA GLY A 155 -0.90 -11.22 -1.29
C GLY A 155 -1.46 -10.45 -0.10
N GLU A 156 -1.55 -11.13 1.03
CA GLU A 156 -2.19 -10.58 2.23
C GLU A 156 -1.60 -11.13 3.53
N MET A 157 -1.87 -10.43 4.61
CA MET A 157 -1.61 -10.89 5.97
C MET A 157 -2.92 -11.01 6.71
N ALA A 158 -3.12 -12.15 7.36
CA ALA A 158 -4.25 -12.32 8.25
C ALA A 158 -4.09 -11.44 9.50
N VAL A 159 -5.20 -10.90 9.97
CA VAL A 159 -5.30 -10.14 11.21
C VAL A 159 -5.74 -11.08 12.33
N THR A 160 -5.26 -10.85 13.52
CA THR A 160 -5.60 -11.63 14.71
C THR A 160 -6.00 -10.73 15.85
N VAL A 161 -6.85 -11.26 16.73
CA VAL A 161 -7.22 -10.70 18.02
C VAL A 161 -6.32 -11.33 19.07
N VAL A 162 -5.45 -10.55 19.69
CA VAL A 162 -4.50 -11.03 20.69
C VAL A 162 -4.66 -10.34 22.03
N VAL A 163 -4.33 -11.06 23.09
CA VAL A 163 -4.34 -10.55 24.46
C VAL A 163 -3.06 -10.96 25.18
N PRO A 164 -2.64 -10.22 26.24
CA PRO A 164 -1.57 -10.66 27.11
C PRO A 164 -1.86 -12.04 27.70
N LYS A 165 -0.82 -12.84 27.98
CA LYS A 165 -1.00 -14.20 28.55
C LYS A 165 -1.83 -14.25 29.83
N ASN A 166 -1.77 -13.18 30.63
CA ASN A 166 -2.48 -13.06 31.92
C ASN A 166 -3.88 -12.45 31.78
N SER A 167 -4.34 -12.18 30.55
CA SER A 167 -5.69 -11.69 30.29
C SER A 167 -6.76 -12.64 30.83
N PRO A 168 -7.89 -12.13 31.34
CA PRO A 168 -9.03 -12.96 31.71
C PRO A 168 -9.69 -13.64 30.51
N PHE A 169 -9.51 -13.09 29.31
CA PHE A 169 -10.11 -13.61 28.07
C PHE A 169 -9.34 -14.84 27.57
N GLN A 170 -10.03 -15.97 27.47
CA GLN A 170 -9.49 -17.24 26.96
C GLN A 170 -9.92 -17.48 25.51
N THR A 171 -11.10 -16.98 25.13
CA THR A 171 -11.74 -17.12 23.82
C THR A 171 -12.18 -15.76 23.30
N LEU A 172 -12.51 -15.68 22.00
CA LEU A 172 -13.13 -14.48 21.43
C LEU A 172 -14.50 -14.21 22.08
N GLN A 173 -15.24 -15.28 22.43
CA GLN A 173 -16.53 -15.15 23.08
C GLN A 173 -16.43 -14.52 24.48
N ASP A 174 -15.39 -14.87 25.27
CA ASP A 174 -15.18 -14.24 26.61
C ASP A 174 -14.99 -12.71 26.47
N LEU A 175 -14.25 -12.27 25.43
CA LEU A 175 -14.07 -10.86 25.13
C LEU A 175 -15.41 -10.19 24.75
N ILE A 176 -16.17 -10.81 23.87
CA ILE A 176 -17.47 -10.29 23.41
C ILE A 176 -18.46 -10.20 24.58
N ASP A 177 -18.59 -11.25 25.39
CA ASP A 177 -19.51 -11.28 26.54
C ASP A 177 -19.13 -10.20 27.56
N HIS A 178 -17.83 -10.04 27.82
CA HIS A 178 -17.34 -9.01 28.72
C HIS A 178 -17.65 -7.60 28.20
N ALA A 179 -17.39 -7.34 26.90
CA ALA A 179 -17.66 -6.05 26.29
C ALA A 179 -19.16 -5.72 26.23
N LYS A 180 -20.04 -6.72 26.05
CA LYS A 180 -21.50 -6.55 26.16
C LYS A 180 -21.93 -6.16 27.56
N ALA A 181 -21.30 -6.74 28.59
CA ALA A 181 -21.60 -6.43 29.98
C ALA A 181 -21.01 -5.09 30.45
N ASN A 182 -19.91 -4.63 29.84
CA ASN A 182 -19.14 -3.45 30.24
C ASN A 182 -18.79 -2.58 29.01
N PRO A 183 -19.76 -1.90 28.39
CA PRO A 183 -19.54 -1.15 27.16
C PRO A 183 -18.49 -0.05 27.32
N GLY A 184 -17.49 -0.03 26.43
CA GLY A 184 -16.44 0.97 26.41
C GLY A 184 -15.34 0.79 27.47
N GLU A 185 -15.34 -0.27 28.26
CA GLU A 185 -14.29 -0.52 29.25
C GLU A 185 -13.06 -1.24 28.67
N VAL A 186 -13.24 -2.07 27.63
CA VAL A 186 -12.15 -2.84 27.01
C VAL A 186 -11.36 -1.93 26.07
N THR A 187 -10.07 -1.75 26.38
CA THR A 187 -9.15 -0.99 25.52
C THR A 187 -8.59 -1.85 24.40
N VAL A 188 -8.69 -1.37 23.16
CA VAL A 188 -8.23 -2.06 21.95
C VAL A 188 -7.15 -1.26 21.23
N GLY A 189 -5.95 -1.82 21.15
CA GLY A 189 -4.87 -1.28 20.37
C GLY A 189 -4.93 -1.71 18.90
N ASN A 190 -4.67 -0.78 17.98
CA ASN A 190 -4.54 -1.04 16.55
C ASN A 190 -3.40 -0.21 15.93
N PRO A 191 -2.84 -0.58 14.77
CA PRO A 191 -1.66 0.08 14.19
C PRO A 191 -1.96 1.41 13.46
N GLY A 192 -3.17 1.93 13.61
CA GLY A 192 -3.60 3.19 12.99
C GLY A 192 -5.07 3.15 12.57
N GLU A 193 -5.77 4.24 12.77
CA GLU A 193 -7.21 4.35 12.68
C GLU A 193 -7.79 4.02 11.29
N SER A 194 -7.04 4.32 10.22
CA SER A 194 -7.47 4.09 8.82
C SER A 194 -6.93 2.79 8.22
N THR A 195 -6.38 1.90 9.04
CA THR A 195 -5.88 0.60 8.58
C THR A 195 -7.01 -0.43 8.50
N VAL A 196 -6.87 -1.43 7.63
CA VAL A 196 -7.79 -2.58 7.60
C VAL A 196 -7.85 -3.29 8.95
N VAL A 197 -6.74 -3.31 9.70
CA VAL A 197 -6.68 -3.88 11.04
C VAL A 197 -7.64 -3.18 12.00
N ALA A 198 -7.66 -1.84 11.99
CA ALA A 198 -8.60 -1.05 12.80
C ALA A 198 -10.04 -1.23 12.29
N LEU A 199 -10.23 -1.30 10.98
CA LEU A 199 -11.55 -1.53 10.37
C LEU A 199 -12.13 -2.89 10.79
N LEU A 200 -11.32 -3.94 10.83
CA LEU A 200 -11.77 -5.26 11.30
C LEU A 200 -12.18 -5.26 12.78
N ALA A 201 -11.51 -4.44 13.62
CA ALA A 201 -11.95 -4.25 15.00
C ALA A 201 -13.32 -3.56 15.07
N GLN A 202 -13.53 -2.53 14.26
CA GLN A 202 -14.81 -1.80 14.18
C GLN A 202 -15.93 -2.67 13.57
N LEU A 203 -15.60 -3.54 12.61
CA LEU A 203 -16.55 -4.51 12.08
C LEU A 203 -16.96 -5.53 13.15
N LEU A 204 -16.03 -5.97 14.01
CA LEU A 204 -16.36 -6.82 15.15
C LEU A 204 -17.32 -6.12 16.11
N GLU A 205 -17.09 -4.85 16.42
CA GLU A 205 -18.00 -4.05 17.26
C GLU A 205 -19.41 -3.96 16.67
N ASP A 206 -19.50 -3.63 15.39
CA ASP A 206 -20.75 -3.48 14.67
C ASP A 206 -21.54 -4.81 14.59
N ARG A 207 -20.85 -5.92 14.27
CA ARG A 207 -21.47 -7.24 14.15
C ARG A 207 -21.95 -7.81 15.47
N GLU A 208 -21.19 -7.60 16.54
CA GLU A 208 -21.48 -8.14 17.85
C GLU A 208 -22.25 -7.16 18.76
N GLU A 209 -22.54 -5.94 18.26
CA GLU A 209 -23.24 -4.87 19.01
C GLU A 209 -22.53 -4.54 20.34
N ILE A 210 -21.18 -4.48 20.32
CA ILE A 210 -20.32 -4.15 21.46
C ILE A 210 -19.72 -2.76 21.32
N GLN A 211 -19.16 -2.23 22.41
CA GLN A 211 -18.41 -0.96 22.40
C GLN A 211 -17.03 -1.22 23.00
N LEU A 212 -15.99 -0.86 22.22
CA LEU A 212 -14.59 -0.95 22.60
C LEU A 212 -13.98 0.45 22.67
N GLN A 213 -12.95 0.63 23.50
CA GLN A 213 -12.20 1.87 23.57
C GLN A 213 -10.95 1.77 22.65
N HIS A 214 -11.02 2.34 21.47
CA HIS A 214 -9.93 2.30 20.50
C HIS A 214 -8.75 3.20 20.90
N VAL A 215 -7.55 2.62 20.87
CA VAL A 215 -6.27 3.28 21.10
C VAL A 215 -5.40 3.10 19.85
N PRO A 216 -5.39 4.08 18.91
CA PRO A 216 -4.58 3.99 17.70
C PRO A 216 -3.10 4.27 17.99
N PHE A 217 -2.21 3.42 17.44
CA PHE A 217 -0.77 3.55 17.50
C PHE A 217 -0.20 4.01 16.15
N GLN A 218 1.04 4.49 16.13
CA GLN A 218 1.74 4.85 14.91
C GLN A 218 2.45 3.61 14.30
N GLY A 219 1.65 2.59 13.93
CA GLY A 219 2.12 1.30 13.44
C GLY A 219 2.23 0.23 14.53
N SER A 220 2.58 -0.99 14.12
CA SER A 220 2.65 -2.16 15.00
C SER A 220 3.85 -2.15 15.95
N GLY A 221 4.92 -1.42 15.58
CA GLY A 221 6.13 -1.33 16.42
C GLY A 221 5.86 -0.90 17.86
N PRO A 222 5.19 0.25 18.13
CA PRO A 222 4.80 0.65 19.45
C PRO A 222 3.60 -0.11 20.03
N LEU A 223 2.76 -0.73 19.19
CA LEU A 223 1.58 -1.48 19.64
C LEU A 223 1.96 -2.78 20.35
N LEU A 224 2.88 -3.58 19.78
CA LEU A 224 3.27 -4.86 20.35
C LEU A 224 3.75 -4.77 21.81
N PRO A 225 4.70 -3.87 22.17
CA PRO A 225 5.08 -3.70 23.57
C PRO A 225 3.93 -3.21 24.46
N ALA A 226 2.99 -2.42 23.91
CA ALA A 226 1.83 -1.97 24.68
C ALA A 226 0.88 -3.12 25.03
N VAL A 227 0.65 -4.06 24.12
CA VAL A 227 -0.13 -5.28 24.38
C VAL A 227 0.61 -6.16 25.40
N LEU A 228 1.89 -6.45 25.17
CA LEU A 228 2.72 -7.26 26.09
C LEU A 228 2.78 -6.66 27.51
N GLY A 229 2.83 -5.34 27.60
CA GLY A 229 2.84 -4.60 28.86
C GLY A 229 1.48 -4.39 29.51
N ASN A 230 0.40 -4.91 28.92
CA ASN A 230 -0.98 -4.72 29.39
C ASN A 230 -1.37 -3.23 29.50
N HIS A 231 -0.84 -2.39 28.56
CA HIS A 231 -1.25 -0.99 28.44
C HIS A 231 -2.52 -0.82 27.62
N VAL A 232 -2.89 -1.88 26.87
CA VAL A 232 -4.19 -2.12 26.25
C VAL A 232 -4.60 -3.57 26.52
N ASP A 233 -5.88 -3.83 26.67
CA ASP A 233 -6.40 -5.15 27.02
C ASP A 233 -6.33 -6.12 25.85
N VAL A 234 -6.53 -5.61 24.63
CA VAL A 234 -6.61 -6.37 23.38
C VAL A 234 -5.78 -5.68 22.30
N GLY A 235 -5.09 -6.46 21.48
CA GLY A 235 -4.43 -5.99 20.27
C GLY A 235 -5.07 -6.59 19.02
N PHE A 236 -5.40 -5.75 18.04
CA PHE A 236 -5.64 -6.20 16.67
C PHE A 236 -4.33 -6.02 15.91
N MET A 237 -3.74 -7.12 15.44
CA MET A 237 -2.40 -7.14 14.86
C MET A 237 -2.31 -8.17 13.73
N ASN A 238 -1.39 -7.97 12.80
CA ASN A 238 -1.15 -8.99 11.78
C ASN A 238 -0.44 -10.21 12.38
N VAL A 239 -0.78 -11.39 11.90
CA VAL A 239 -0.22 -12.66 12.39
C VAL A 239 1.31 -12.66 12.42
N PRO A 240 2.03 -12.20 11.37
CA PRO A 240 3.49 -12.21 11.40
C PRO A 240 4.12 -11.43 12.55
N GLU A 241 3.43 -10.39 13.02
CA GLU A 241 3.94 -9.48 14.05
C GLU A 241 3.91 -10.10 15.46
N ILE A 242 3.10 -11.14 15.64
CA ILE A 242 2.80 -11.72 16.97
C ILE A 242 3.06 -13.22 17.08
N SER A 243 3.26 -13.93 15.98
CA SER A 243 3.39 -15.39 15.99
C SER A 243 4.50 -15.89 16.91
N GLY A 244 5.64 -15.18 16.96
CA GLY A 244 6.74 -15.49 17.88
C GLY A 244 6.34 -15.37 19.35
N GLN A 245 5.59 -14.35 19.73
CA GLN A 245 5.13 -14.11 21.10
C GLN A 245 4.02 -15.08 21.51
N VAL A 246 3.18 -15.48 20.57
CA VAL A 246 2.18 -16.54 20.80
C VAL A 246 2.89 -17.87 21.00
N ALA A 247 3.86 -18.23 20.17
CA ALA A 247 4.67 -19.45 20.33
C ALA A 247 5.46 -19.47 21.64
N ALA A 248 5.95 -18.30 22.11
CA ALA A 248 6.61 -18.15 23.41
C ALA A 248 5.64 -18.16 24.60
N GLY A 249 4.32 -18.18 24.37
CA GLY A 249 3.30 -18.10 25.40
C GLY A 249 3.25 -16.74 26.14
N GLU A 250 3.74 -15.68 25.52
CA GLU A 250 3.68 -14.31 26.04
C GLU A 250 2.38 -13.61 25.68
N LEU A 251 1.81 -13.97 24.52
CA LEU A 251 0.49 -13.57 24.06
C LEU A 251 -0.40 -14.78 23.87
N ARG A 252 -1.71 -14.57 23.94
CA ARG A 252 -2.74 -15.52 23.51
C ARG A 252 -3.47 -14.93 22.31
N ALA A 253 -3.54 -15.69 21.21
CA ALA A 253 -4.40 -15.36 20.09
C ALA A 253 -5.79 -15.96 20.35
N LEU A 254 -6.82 -15.11 20.34
CA LEU A 254 -8.21 -15.50 20.57
C LEU A 254 -8.88 -15.96 19.26
N ALA A 255 -8.53 -15.31 18.15
CA ALA A 255 -9.03 -15.64 16.82
C ALA A 255 -8.12 -15.11 15.74
N VAL A 256 -8.12 -15.73 14.57
CA VAL A 256 -7.67 -15.11 13.31
C VAL A 256 -8.89 -14.61 12.53
N LEU A 257 -8.77 -13.42 11.94
CA LEU A 257 -9.83 -12.78 11.16
C LEU A 257 -9.62 -13.06 9.68
N SER A 258 -9.61 -14.32 9.30
CA SER A 258 -9.48 -14.80 7.92
C SER A 258 -10.51 -15.87 7.63
N GLU A 259 -10.75 -16.13 6.33
CA GLU A 259 -11.71 -17.18 5.93
C GLU A 259 -11.30 -18.56 6.41
N ASN A 260 -10.00 -18.83 6.44
CA ASN A 260 -9.41 -20.10 6.87
C ASN A 260 -8.37 -19.85 7.96
N ARG A 261 -8.04 -20.90 8.72
CA ARG A 261 -6.90 -20.87 9.66
C ARG A 261 -5.61 -20.61 8.90
N VAL A 262 -4.61 -20.06 9.60
CA VAL A 262 -3.28 -19.75 9.03
C VAL A 262 -2.23 -20.70 9.57
N ASP A 263 -1.27 -21.09 8.74
CA ASP A 263 -0.22 -22.06 9.07
C ASP A 263 0.65 -21.64 10.26
N GLN A 264 0.85 -20.32 10.44
CA GLN A 264 1.64 -19.77 11.55
C GLN A 264 0.95 -19.90 12.90
N LEU A 265 -0.38 -20.09 12.92
CA LEU A 265 -1.21 -20.23 14.12
C LEU A 265 -2.25 -21.34 13.92
N PRO A 266 -1.83 -22.60 13.65
CA PRO A 266 -2.74 -23.68 13.23
C PRO A 266 -3.80 -24.05 14.27
N ASP A 267 -3.47 -23.83 15.55
CA ASP A 267 -4.38 -24.15 16.67
C ASP A 267 -5.35 -23.01 17.00
N VAL A 268 -5.17 -21.82 16.40
CA VAL A 268 -6.03 -20.67 16.64
C VAL A 268 -7.23 -20.72 15.69
N PRO A 269 -8.47 -20.77 16.21
CA PRO A 269 -9.64 -20.79 15.35
C PRO A 269 -9.86 -19.46 14.64
N THR A 270 -10.58 -19.49 13.51
CA THR A 270 -11.06 -18.26 12.88
C THR A 270 -12.21 -17.66 13.69
N ALA A 271 -12.48 -16.36 13.50
CA ALA A 271 -13.68 -15.74 14.07
C ALA A 271 -14.95 -16.43 13.56
N LYS A 272 -14.99 -16.79 12.27
CA LYS A 272 -16.11 -17.53 11.66
C LYS A 272 -16.33 -18.91 12.27
N GLU A 273 -15.28 -19.67 12.60
CA GLU A 273 -15.40 -20.93 13.31
C GLU A 273 -16.00 -20.74 14.71
N GLN A 274 -15.86 -19.56 15.31
CA GLN A 274 -16.45 -19.19 16.60
C GLN A 274 -17.83 -18.50 16.47
N GLY A 275 -18.41 -18.46 15.25
CA GLY A 275 -19.75 -17.91 15.01
C GLY A 275 -19.78 -16.41 14.76
N VAL A 276 -18.63 -15.74 14.67
CA VAL A 276 -18.49 -14.30 14.42
C VAL A 276 -18.18 -14.05 12.96
N ASP A 277 -19.10 -13.42 12.21
CA ASP A 277 -18.95 -13.17 10.77
C ASP A 277 -18.10 -11.93 10.50
N VAL A 278 -16.82 -12.03 10.84
CA VAL A 278 -15.79 -11.02 10.54
C VAL A 278 -14.58 -11.74 9.96
N ALA A 279 -14.23 -11.37 8.72
CA ALA A 279 -13.04 -11.87 8.05
C ALA A 279 -12.44 -10.80 7.13
N GLY A 280 -11.13 -10.85 6.98
CA GLY A 280 -10.37 -9.98 6.09
C GLY A 280 -8.89 -9.99 6.43
N GLY A 281 -8.09 -9.36 5.58
CA GLY A 281 -6.65 -9.27 5.73
C GLY A 281 -6.09 -7.96 5.21
N ALA A 282 -4.87 -7.65 5.60
CA ALA A 282 -4.11 -6.53 5.06
C ALA A 282 -3.48 -6.95 3.73
N SER A 283 -4.19 -6.73 2.62
CA SER A 283 -3.69 -7.01 1.27
C SER A 283 -2.71 -5.94 0.80
N HIS A 284 -1.78 -6.36 -0.07
CA HIS A 284 -0.82 -5.47 -0.73
C HIS A 284 -0.91 -5.58 -2.24
N PHE A 285 -0.77 -4.45 -2.89
CA PHE A 285 -0.96 -4.27 -4.33
C PHE A 285 0.22 -3.53 -4.96
N ILE A 286 0.50 -3.84 -6.22
CA ILE A 286 1.27 -2.95 -7.08
C ILE A 286 0.31 -1.97 -7.74
N VAL A 287 0.58 -0.70 -7.52
CA VAL A 287 -0.23 0.42 -8.03
C VAL A 287 0.68 1.38 -8.80
N ILE A 288 0.18 1.96 -9.86
CA ILE A 288 0.89 2.89 -10.75
C ILE A 288 0.04 4.13 -11.02
N PRO A 289 0.61 5.25 -11.50
CA PRO A 289 -0.18 6.40 -11.95
C PRO A 289 -1.16 5.99 -13.05
N ASN A 290 -2.26 6.74 -13.19
CA ASN A 290 -3.12 6.60 -14.35
C ASN A 290 -2.40 7.01 -15.64
N ASP A 291 -2.99 6.67 -16.78
CA ASP A 291 -2.50 6.98 -18.13
C ASP A 291 -1.16 6.29 -18.53
N VAL A 292 -0.71 5.30 -17.75
CA VAL A 292 0.37 4.40 -18.20
C VAL A 292 -0.15 3.59 -19.38
N PRO A 293 0.59 3.47 -20.50
CA PRO A 293 0.16 2.68 -21.66
C PRO A 293 -0.17 1.24 -21.27
N GLU A 294 -1.27 0.72 -21.78
CA GLU A 294 -1.78 -0.63 -21.46
C GLU A 294 -0.74 -1.74 -21.67
N GLU A 295 0.07 -1.64 -22.73
CA GLU A 295 1.17 -2.58 -22.97
C GLU A 295 2.22 -2.60 -21.85
N VAL A 296 2.46 -1.44 -21.23
CA VAL A 296 3.40 -1.30 -20.08
C VAL A 296 2.75 -1.87 -18.82
N VAL A 297 1.45 -1.62 -18.60
CA VAL A 297 0.69 -2.21 -17.48
C VAL A 297 0.76 -3.73 -17.52
N GLN A 298 0.53 -4.33 -18.70
CA GLN A 298 0.61 -5.79 -18.88
C GLN A 298 2.03 -6.34 -18.64
N LYS A 299 3.07 -5.59 -19.04
CA LYS A 299 4.46 -5.98 -18.75
C LYS A 299 4.76 -5.90 -17.26
N ILE A 300 4.28 -4.86 -16.55
CA ILE A 300 4.43 -4.74 -15.10
C ILE A 300 3.74 -5.91 -14.40
N ASP A 301 2.51 -6.24 -14.78
CA ASP A 301 1.79 -7.39 -14.22
C ASP A 301 2.55 -8.70 -14.42
N ALA A 302 3.01 -8.98 -15.64
CA ALA A 302 3.77 -10.17 -15.96
C ALA A 302 5.08 -10.27 -15.17
N LEU A 303 5.84 -9.16 -15.06
CA LEU A 303 7.10 -9.10 -14.32
C LEU A 303 6.89 -9.31 -12.83
N THR A 304 5.92 -8.62 -12.22
CA THR A 304 5.65 -8.72 -10.78
C THR A 304 5.11 -10.10 -10.41
N LYS A 305 4.24 -10.67 -11.24
CA LYS A 305 3.77 -12.05 -11.09
C LYS A 305 4.92 -13.05 -11.13
N ALA A 306 5.85 -12.90 -12.09
CA ALA A 306 7.03 -13.76 -12.17
C ALA A 306 7.90 -13.65 -10.90
N VAL A 307 8.02 -12.46 -10.29
CA VAL A 307 8.71 -12.29 -8.99
C VAL A 307 8.00 -13.07 -7.89
N TYR A 308 6.66 -13.02 -7.81
CA TYR A 308 5.89 -13.74 -6.79
C TYR A 308 6.04 -15.27 -6.90
N GLU A 309 6.33 -15.77 -8.09
CA GLU A 309 6.51 -17.21 -8.36
C GLU A 309 7.92 -17.71 -8.04
N THR A 310 8.90 -16.82 -7.80
CA THR A 310 10.27 -17.22 -7.46
C THR A 310 10.34 -17.93 -6.11
N ASP A 311 11.23 -18.91 -5.98
CA ASP A 311 11.47 -19.58 -4.71
C ASP A 311 11.98 -18.58 -3.67
N ARG A 312 12.80 -17.60 -4.11
CA ARG A 312 13.30 -16.56 -3.21
C ARG A 312 12.20 -15.70 -2.60
N PHE A 313 11.21 -15.27 -3.39
CA PHE A 313 10.08 -14.51 -2.86
C PHE A 313 9.25 -15.35 -1.88
N LYS A 314 8.97 -16.60 -2.23
CA LYS A 314 8.25 -17.54 -1.35
C LYS A 314 8.96 -17.72 -0.01
N GLU A 315 10.27 -17.99 -0.03
CA GLU A 315 11.08 -18.12 1.20
C GLU A 315 11.01 -16.86 2.08
N LEU A 316 11.14 -15.66 1.46
CA LEU A 316 11.07 -14.40 2.20
C LEU A 316 9.66 -14.14 2.76
N MET A 317 8.62 -14.50 2.02
CA MET A 317 7.24 -14.34 2.46
C MET A 317 6.88 -15.32 3.59
N ASP A 318 7.34 -16.56 3.51
CA ASP A 318 7.17 -17.56 4.57
C ASP A 318 7.83 -17.13 5.88
N GLN A 319 9.04 -16.54 5.80
CA GLN A 319 9.76 -16.02 6.98
C GLN A 319 8.98 -14.92 7.73
N VAL A 320 8.22 -14.11 7.00
CA VAL A 320 7.42 -13.03 7.56
C VAL A 320 5.94 -13.38 7.67
N GLY A 321 5.55 -14.64 7.37
CA GLY A 321 4.17 -15.11 7.48
C GLY A 321 3.18 -14.40 6.55
N TYR A 322 3.65 -13.97 5.39
CA TYR A 322 2.84 -13.34 4.36
C TYR A 322 2.30 -14.38 3.39
N GLN A 323 1.00 -14.37 3.16
CA GLN A 323 0.36 -15.27 2.21
C GLN A 323 0.39 -14.67 0.81
N ILE A 324 1.11 -15.32 -0.12
CA ILE A 324 1.08 -14.94 -1.52
C ILE A 324 -0.28 -15.32 -2.09
N ALA A 325 -1.03 -14.32 -2.59
CA ALA A 325 -2.38 -14.49 -3.10
C ALA A 325 -2.60 -13.56 -4.32
N TYR A 326 -1.92 -13.89 -5.41
CA TYR A 326 -2.00 -13.10 -6.64
C TYR A 326 -3.44 -12.99 -7.14
N LYS A 327 -3.82 -11.76 -7.49
CA LYS A 327 -5.01 -11.43 -8.30
C LYS A 327 -4.61 -10.44 -9.38
N ASN A 328 -5.19 -10.57 -10.57
CA ASN A 328 -5.01 -9.60 -11.66
C ASN A 328 -5.60 -8.22 -11.28
N GLY A 329 -5.37 -7.21 -12.12
CA GLY A 329 -5.82 -5.83 -11.86
C GLY A 329 -7.32 -5.71 -11.66
N ALA A 330 -8.13 -6.40 -12.47
CA ALA A 330 -9.60 -6.32 -12.36
C ALA A 330 -10.13 -6.91 -11.06
N ASP A 331 -9.66 -8.10 -10.67
CA ASP A 331 -10.06 -8.76 -9.43
C ASP A 331 -9.53 -8.00 -8.19
N SER A 332 -8.34 -7.38 -8.33
CA SER A 332 -7.75 -6.53 -7.29
C SER A 332 -8.53 -5.24 -7.09
N LEU A 333 -8.95 -4.60 -8.18
CA LEU A 333 -9.80 -3.41 -8.13
C LEU A 333 -11.16 -3.73 -7.48
N GLN A 334 -11.75 -4.88 -7.80
CA GLN A 334 -13.00 -5.31 -7.17
C GLN A 334 -12.81 -5.47 -5.66
N GLU A 335 -11.74 -6.13 -5.21
CA GLU A 335 -11.45 -6.28 -3.79
C GLU A 335 -11.30 -4.93 -3.07
N VAL A 336 -10.62 -3.96 -3.69
CA VAL A 336 -10.47 -2.61 -3.13
C VAL A 336 -11.80 -1.86 -3.10
N ASN A 337 -12.66 -2.04 -4.11
CA ASN A 337 -14.00 -1.47 -4.15
C ASN A 337 -14.89 -2.05 -3.04
N ASP A 338 -14.88 -3.37 -2.86
CA ASP A 338 -15.64 -4.04 -1.80
C ASP A 338 -15.24 -3.51 -0.41
N TRP A 339 -13.94 -3.32 -0.17
CA TRP A 339 -13.44 -2.71 1.07
C TRP A 339 -13.85 -1.24 1.21
N TYR A 340 -13.84 -0.48 0.13
CA TYR A 340 -14.28 0.93 0.13
C TYR A 340 -15.76 1.03 0.52
N GLU A 341 -16.63 0.26 -0.14
CA GLU A 341 -18.08 0.25 0.11
C GLU A 341 -18.40 -0.27 1.52
N THR A 342 -17.73 -1.37 1.95
CA THR A 342 -17.88 -1.91 3.31
C THR A 342 -17.52 -0.87 4.37
N THR A 343 -16.45 -0.10 4.12
CA THR A 343 -16.01 0.95 5.03
C THR A 343 -16.96 2.13 5.04
N GLU A 344 -17.44 2.56 3.87
CA GLU A 344 -18.42 3.63 3.76
C GLU A 344 -19.67 3.32 4.57
N ASP A 345 -20.24 2.14 4.35
CA ASP A 345 -21.44 1.67 5.04
C ASP A 345 -21.22 1.58 6.56
N LEU A 346 -20.10 1.01 7.00
CA LEU A 346 -19.74 0.97 8.42
C LEU A 346 -19.61 2.38 9.02
N TYR A 347 -18.89 3.29 8.36
CA TYR A 347 -18.67 4.63 8.88
C TYR A 347 -19.94 5.47 8.92
N ARG A 348 -20.88 5.24 7.98
CA ARG A 348 -22.23 5.84 8.05
C ARG A 348 -22.99 5.33 9.28
N ARG A 349 -23.00 4.00 9.53
CA ARG A 349 -23.65 3.43 10.73
C ARG A 349 -23.03 3.94 12.03
N LEU A 350 -21.72 4.12 12.06
CA LEU A 350 -21.01 4.68 13.22
C LEU A 350 -21.11 6.22 13.33
N GLY A 351 -21.78 6.92 12.38
CA GLY A 351 -21.92 8.38 12.37
C GLY A 351 -20.59 9.13 12.15
N ARG A 352 -19.60 8.50 11.51
CA ARG A 352 -18.29 9.09 11.24
C ARG A 352 -18.24 9.87 9.93
N ILE A 353 -19.14 9.57 9.02
CA ILE A 353 -19.38 10.27 7.74
C ILE A 353 -20.88 10.46 7.53
N GLU A 354 -21.28 11.42 6.63
CA GLU A 354 -22.66 11.73 6.27
C GLU A 354 -23.32 10.67 5.37
#